data_5f8cba531b0ab6364de44b1e0830746a
#
_entry.id   5f8cba531b0ab6364de44b1e0830746a
#
_cell.length_a   1.000
_cell.length_b   1.000
_cell.length_c   1.000
_cell.angle_alpha   90.00
_cell.angle_beta   90.00
_cell.angle_gamma   90.00
#
_symmetry.space_group_name_H-M   'P 1'
#
loop_
_entity.id
_entity.type
_entity.pdbx_description
1 polymer ?
#
loop_
_entity_poly.entity_id
_entity_poly.type
_entity_poly.pdbx_seq_one_letter_code
_entity_poly.pdbx_strand_id
1 'polypeptide(L)'
;MSIRELVRQLIEAVEAGRPTVYCRLVETRGSTPQKAGAGMLVFADGSQAGTLGGGCVEAEVKRQALARLAAGPASIERFQLDHDYGWDDGLICGGRMNVLVEPVRTTADLAYFRAFDELLATGAACQEAIVFDAEAAGIPAPACWLFDTHDRRIAASTIAPADAPTAIVDQLLDLGTRPHPRAAHGVAWLPQLPRCPLLIVGGGHVGLAVAEWAADLDFRVWVLDDRAEYISPERFPRAERRMCGPIGRTLAELEITPDTYAIIVTRGHNHDEEALRHLAERGARYVGLIGSRRKIKLIFDDLLEQGISAEALARVYAPLGIDIGSQTVPEIAVSILAELIAHRNRQGEVPGRPAAVDVVESR
;
A
#
# COMPACT_ATOMS: atom_id res chain seq x y z
N MET A 1 -1.17 -8.59 8.32
CA MET A 1 0.25 -8.49 8.76
C MET A 1 1.04 -7.83 7.64
N SER A 2 1.81 -6.80 7.94
CA SER A 2 2.65 -6.09 6.97
C SER A 2 3.94 -6.87 6.68
N ILE A 3 4.59 -6.59 5.53
CA ILE A 3 5.88 -7.19 5.19
C ILE A 3 6.94 -6.86 6.25
N ARG A 4 6.93 -5.64 6.81
CA ARG A 4 7.83 -5.27 7.90
C ARG A 4 7.66 -6.13 9.15
N GLU A 5 6.42 -6.40 9.55
CA GLU A 5 6.15 -7.28 10.68
C GLU A 5 6.66 -8.71 10.43
N LEU A 6 6.49 -9.23 9.20
CA LEU A 6 7.04 -10.54 8.82
C LEU A 6 8.57 -10.54 8.89
N VAL A 7 9.23 -9.55 8.30
CA VAL A 7 10.70 -9.45 8.30
C VAL A 7 11.25 -9.37 9.73
N ARG A 8 10.62 -8.59 10.60
CA ARG A 8 11.02 -8.51 12.03
C ARG A 8 10.84 -9.83 12.75
N GLN A 9 9.70 -10.50 12.59
CA GLN A 9 9.47 -11.82 13.20
C GLN A 9 10.47 -12.87 12.70
N LEU A 10 10.86 -12.81 11.40
CA LEU A 10 11.91 -13.66 10.85
C LEU A 10 13.24 -13.41 11.56
N ILE A 11 13.67 -12.15 11.67
CA ILE A 11 14.92 -11.76 12.33
C ILE A 11 14.92 -12.25 13.79
N GLU A 12 13.87 -11.92 14.55
CA GLU A 12 13.71 -12.31 15.95
C GLU A 12 13.72 -13.83 16.14
N ALA A 13 13.08 -14.59 15.24
CA ALA A 13 13.06 -16.04 15.31
C ALA A 13 14.44 -16.63 15.09
N VAL A 14 15.15 -16.18 14.05
CA VAL A 14 16.48 -16.72 13.71
C VAL A 14 17.53 -16.33 14.75
N GLU A 15 17.47 -15.09 15.29
CA GLU A 15 18.34 -14.66 16.40
C GLU A 15 18.09 -15.44 17.68
N ALA A 16 16.87 -15.91 17.91
CA ALA A 16 16.52 -16.81 19.00
C ALA A 16 16.88 -18.29 18.71
N GLY A 17 17.63 -18.58 17.66
CA GLY A 17 18.03 -19.93 17.28
C GLY A 17 16.88 -20.77 16.70
N ARG A 18 15.83 -20.15 16.19
CA ARG A 18 14.69 -20.82 15.53
C ARG A 18 14.75 -20.61 14.01
N PRO A 19 15.29 -21.57 13.25
CA PRO A 19 15.31 -21.49 11.79
C PRO A 19 13.90 -21.31 11.22
N THR A 20 13.79 -20.47 10.18
CA THR A 20 12.50 -20.07 9.63
C THR A 20 12.59 -20.06 8.09
N VAL A 21 11.50 -20.31 7.41
CA VAL A 21 11.40 -20.15 5.96
C VAL A 21 10.60 -18.92 5.62
N TYR A 22 11.13 -18.06 4.76
CA TYR A 22 10.39 -16.96 4.18
C TYR A 22 9.86 -17.36 2.81
N CYS A 23 8.53 -17.42 2.68
CA CYS A 23 7.83 -17.71 1.45
C CYS A 23 7.30 -16.39 0.86
N ARG A 24 7.67 -16.07 -0.38
CA ARG A 24 7.26 -14.85 -1.09
C ARG A 24 6.56 -15.20 -2.39
N LEU A 25 5.36 -14.64 -2.58
CA LEU A 25 4.64 -14.76 -3.84
C LEU A 25 5.26 -13.79 -4.86
N VAL A 26 6.03 -14.30 -5.81
CA VAL A 26 6.84 -13.49 -6.73
C VAL A 26 6.11 -13.16 -8.03
N GLU A 27 5.30 -14.08 -8.54
CA GLU A 27 4.49 -13.85 -9.75
C GLU A 27 3.11 -14.48 -9.61
N THR A 28 2.11 -13.80 -10.15
CA THR A 28 0.74 -14.33 -10.30
C THR A 28 0.22 -14.05 -11.70
N ARG A 29 -0.50 -15.02 -12.29
CA ARG A 29 -1.22 -14.83 -13.55
C ARG A 29 -2.64 -15.38 -13.42
N GLY A 30 -3.59 -14.70 -14.02
CA GLY A 30 -5.01 -15.04 -13.91
C GLY A 30 -5.59 -14.74 -12.53
N SER A 31 -6.66 -15.46 -12.17
CA SER A 31 -7.31 -15.33 -10.86
C SER A 31 -6.50 -16.07 -9.80
N THR A 32 -6.06 -15.36 -8.77
CA THR A 32 -5.25 -15.92 -7.67
C THR A 32 -5.75 -15.39 -6.33
N PRO A 33 -5.64 -16.17 -5.23
CA PRO A 33 -6.11 -15.77 -3.90
C PRO A 33 -5.39 -14.53 -3.35
N GLN A 34 -4.14 -14.33 -3.74
CA GLN A 34 -3.31 -13.19 -3.35
C GLN A 34 -2.56 -12.62 -4.54
N LYS A 35 -2.02 -11.42 -4.39
CA LYS A 35 -1.20 -10.75 -5.40
C LYS A 35 0.29 -10.95 -5.12
N ALA A 36 1.12 -10.80 -6.15
CA ALA A 36 2.58 -10.79 -5.99
C ALA A 36 3.00 -9.76 -4.92
N GLY A 37 4.03 -10.10 -4.15
CA GLY A 37 4.48 -9.35 -2.98
C GLY A 37 3.91 -9.86 -1.65
N ALA A 38 2.90 -10.73 -1.64
CA ALA A 38 2.44 -11.39 -0.41
C ALA A 38 3.54 -12.28 0.18
N GLY A 39 3.62 -12.32 1.52
CA GLY A 39 4.62 -13.08 2.25
C GLY A 39 4.04 -13.94 3.37
N MET A 40 4.73 -15.04 3.67
CA MET A 40 4.41 -15.96 4.75
C MET A 40 5.69 -16.50 5.37
N LEU A 41 5.75 -16.59 6.68
CA LEU A 41 6.78 -17.31 7.44
C LEU A 41 6.27 -18.69 7.81
N VAL A 42 7.16 -19.68 7.73
CA VAL A 42 6.93 -21.02 8.24
C VAL A 42 8.04 -21.37 9.24
N PHE A 43 7.65 -21.66 10.46
CA PHE A 43 8.57 -22.01 11.54
C PHE A 43 8.77 -23.53 11.63
N ALA A 44 9.86 -23.96 12.29
CA ALA A 44 10.24 -25.37 12.39
C ALA A 44 9.16 -26.25 13.09
N ASP A 45 8.37 -25.66 14.00
CA ASP A 45 7.25 -26.34 14.68
C ASP A 45 5.97 -26.46 13.79
N GLY A 46 6.04 -25.97 12.57
CA GLY A 46 4.91 -25.94 11.64
C GLY A 46 3.93 -24.80 11.88
N SER A 47 4.16 -23.91 12.82
CA SER A 47 3.40 -22.64 12.91
C SER A 47 3.74 -21.71 11.77
N GLN A 48 2.89 -20.73 11.51
CA GLN A 48 3.08 -19.75 10.43
C GLN A 48 2.68 -18.35 10.86
N ALA A 49 3.22 -17.35 10.13
CA ALA A 49 2.81 -15.95 10.20
C ALA A 49 2.64 -15.41 8.78
N GLY A 50 1.64 -14.54 8.56
CA GLY A 50 1.27 -14.10 7.21
C GLY A 50 0.47 -15.13 6.43
N THR A 51 0.23 -14.86 5.13
CA THR A 51 -0.59 -15.73 4.28
C THR A 51 -0.27 -15.51 2.80
N LEU A 52 -0.41 -16.58 2.02
CA LEU A 52 -0.37 -16.56 0.55
C LEU A 52 -1.77 -16.72 -0.07
N GLY A 53 -2.83 -16.56 0.75
CA GLY A 53 -4.22 -16.61 0.32
C GLY A 53 -5.02 -17.79 0.87
N GLY A 54 -4.42 -18.64 1.71
CA GLY A 54 -5.07 -19.78 2.35
C GLY A 54 -5.25 -20.99 1.42
N GLY A 55 -6.00 -21.98 1.92
CA GLY A 55 -6.35 -23.18 1.16
C GLY A 55 -5.19 -24.12 0.86
N CYS A 56 -5.41 -24.98 -0.14
CA CYS A 56 -4.49 -26.06 -0.49
C CYS A 56 -3.10 -25.58 -0.92
N VAL A 57 -3.02 -24.46 -1.66
CA VAL A 57 -1.72 -23.91 -2.09
C VAL A 57 -0.85 -23.55 -0.90
N GLU A 58 -1.43 -22.87 0.10
CA GLU A 58 -0.71 -22.48 1.31
C GLU A 58 -0.24 -23.69 2.10
N ALA A 59 -1.08 -24.73 2.22
CA ALA A 59 -0.73 -25.98 2.86
C ALA A 59 0.45 -26.69 2.14
N GLU A 60 0.43 -26.70 0.81
CA GLU A 60 1.51 -27.31 0.03
C GLU A 60 2.80 -26.47 0.11
N VAL A 61 2.73 -25.14 0.01
CA VAL A 61 3.89 -24.26 0.25
C VAL A 61 4.49 -24.51 1.63
N LYS A 62 3.66 -24.66 2.66
CA LYS A 62 4.11 -24.98 4.02
C LYS A 62 4.81 -26.32 4.09
N ARG A 63 4.27 -27.34 3.43
CA ARG A 63 4.92 -28.66 3.34
C ARG A 63 6.29 -28.59 2.67
N GLN A 64 6.40 -27.87 1.53
CA GLN A 64 7.66 -27.63 0.83
C GLN A 64 8.63 -26.83 1.69
N ALA A 65 8.16 -25.80 2.37
CA ALA A 65 8.96 -24.97 3.27
C ALA A 65 9.61 -25.80 4.38
N LEU A 66 8.85 -26.67 5.06
CA LEU A 66 9.38 -27.55 6.10
C LEU A 66 10.41 -28.55 5.54
N ALA A 67 10.17 -29.11 4.35
CA ALA A 67 11.12 -29.97 3.70
C ALA A 67 12.44 -29.23 3.36
N ARG A 68 12.35 -27.99 2.85
CA ARG A 68 13.51 -27.16 2.55
C ARG A 68 14.25 -26.72 3.83
N LEU A 69 13.53 -26.44 4.91
CA LEU A 69 14.11 -26.07 6.19
C LEU A 69 14.99 -27.21 6.75
N ALA A 70 14.52 -28.45 6.63
CA ALA A 70 15.26 -29.64 7.06
C ALA A 70 16.54 -29.87 6.23
N ALA A 71 16.43 -29.80 4.90
CA ALA A 71 17.56 -30.00 4.01
C ALA A 71 17.26 -29.46 2.59
N GLY A 72 17.94 -28.40 2.18
CA GLY A 72 17.83 -27.90 0.82
C GLY A 72 18.11 -26.41 0.68
N PRO A 73 18.44 -25.95 -0.53
CA PRO A 73 18.58 -24.54 -0.86
C PRO A 73 17.22 -23.88 -1.00
N ALA A 74 17.22 -22.55 -1.17
CA ALA A 74 16.07 -21.80 -1.66
C ALA A 74 15.62 -22.33 -3.02
N SER A 75 14.31 -22.25 -3.29
CA SER A 75 13.69 -22.75 -4.52
C SER A 75 12.52 -21.87 -4.96
N ILE A 76 12.18 -21.97 -6.24
CA ILE A 76 10.94 -21.43 -6.79
C ILE A 76 9.95 -22.59 -6.95
N GLU A 77 8.83 -22.51 -6.23
CA GLU A 77 7.74 -23.48 -6.35
C GLU A 77 6.65 -22.89 -7.26
N ARG A 78 6.22 -23.69 -8.25
CA ARG A 78 5.21 -23.27 -9.24
C ARG A 78 3.90 -24.00 -8.97
N PHE A 79 2.82 -23.23 -8.85
CA PHE A 79 1.47 -23.75 -8.61
C PHE A 79 0.55 -23.33 -9.76
N GLN A 80 -0.14 -24.31 -10.33
CA GLN A 80 -1.18 -24.10 -11.31
C GLN A 80 -2.53 -24.39 -10.66
N LEU A 81 -3.45 -23.42 -10.71
CA LEU A 81 -4.72 -23.46 -9.99
C LEU A 81 -5.85 -23.91 -10.93
N ASP A 82 -5.59 -25.02 -11.68
CA ASP A 82 -6.55 -25.62 -12.59
C ASP A 82 -7.06 -26.98 -12.08
N HIS A 83 -8.06 -27.54 -12.73
CA HIS A 83 -8.74 -28.78 -12.32
C HIS A 83 -7.87 -30.04 -12.38
N ASP A 84 -6.68 -29.98 -13.03
CA ASP A 84 -5.85 -31.17 -13.24
C ASP A 84 -4.94 -31.52 -12.05
N TYR A 85 -4.91 -30.67 -11.01
CA TYR A 85 -4.02 -30.86 -9.85
C TYR A 85 -4.67 -31.69 -8.73
N GLY A 86 -5.46 -32.70 -8.96
CA GLY A 86 -5.82 -33.73 -7.96
C GLY A 86 -6.23 -33.26 -6.55
N TRP A 87 -6.63 -32.01 -6.39
CA TRP A 87 -7.00 -31.38 -5.12
C TRP A 87 -8.50 -31.55 -4.93
N ASP A 88 -8.89 -32.28 -3.90
CA ASP A 88 -10.30 -32.65 -3.60
C ASP A 88 -11.25 -31.44 -3.40
N ASP A 89 -10.73 -30.21 -3.29
CA ASP A 89 -11.52 -28.99 -2.98
C ASP A 89 -11.81 -28.08 -4.19
N GLY A 90 -11.63 -28.54 -5.43
CA GLY A 90 -12.15 -27.84 -6.63
C GLY A 90 -11.73 -26.39 -6.76
N LEU A 91 -10.42 -26.08 -6.76
CA LEU A 91 -9.91 -24.73 -7.04
C LEU A 91 -10.19 -24.34 -8.50
N ILE A 92 -11.28 -23.61 -8.74
CA ILE A 92 -11.74 -23.14 -10.07
C ILE A 92 -11.07 -21.81 -10.46
N CYS A 93 -9.93 -21.46 -9.85
CA CYS A 93 -9.36 -20.11 -10.05
C CYS A 93 -8.63 -19.91 -11.37
N GLY A 94 -8.16 -21.00 -12.03
CA GLY A 94 -7.51 -20.93 -13.36
C GLY A 94 -6.23 -20.09 -13.44
N GLY A 95 -5.62 -19.74 -12.28
CA GLY A 95 -4.44 -18.90 -12.19
C GLY A 95 -3.14 -19.70 -12.02
N ARG A 96 -2.02 -19.00 -12.10
CA ARG A 96 -0.67 -19.53 -11.80
C ARG A 96 0.01 -18.67 -10.74
N MET A 97 0.74 -19.32 -9.83
CA MET A 97 1.52 -18.67 -8.77
C MET A 97 2.95 -19.21 -8.79
N ASN A 98 3.95 -18.33 -8.72
CA ASN A 98 5.34 -18.67 -8.45
C ASN A 98 5.69 -18.15 -7.05
N VAL A 99 6.18 -19.04 -6.19
CA VAL A 99 6.53 -18.74 -4.78
C VAL A 99 8.01 -19.01 -4.56
N LEU A 100 8.75 -18.01 -4.12
CA LEU A 100 10.10 -18.21 -3.59
C LEU A 100 9.99 -18.79 -2.18
N VAL A 101 10.61 -19.92 -1.95
CA VAL A 101 10.73 -20.60 -0.66
C VAL A 101 12.19 -20.51 -0.22
N GLU A 102 12.49 -19.61 0.73
CA GLU A 102 13.83 -19.25 1.15
C GLU A 102 14.07 -19.62 2.63
N PRO A 103 14.80 -20.72 2.92
CA PRO A 103 15.19 -21.08 4.29
C PRO A 103 16.23 -20.09 4.84
N VAL A 104 15.97 -19.55 6.02
CA VAL A 104 16.87 -18.69 6.79
C VAL A 104 17.22 -19.40 8.08
N ARG A 105 18.45 -19.90 8.19
CA ARG A 105 18.82 -20.87 9.24
C ARG A 105 19.66 -20.27 10.33
N THR A 106 20.50 -19.30 9.96
CA THR A 106 21.52 -18.76 10.87
C THR A 106 21.53 -17.23 10.80
N THR A 107 22.15 -16.62 11.80
CA THR A 107 22.33 -15.17 11.83
C THR A 107 23.17 -14.63 10.67
N ALA A 108 23.99 -15.48 10.03
CA ALA A 108 24.74 -15.12 8.82
C ALA A 108 23.81 -14.84 7.62
N ASP A 109 22.63 -15.46 7.58
CA ASP A 109 21.64 -15.28 6.52
C ASP A 109 20.83 -13.99 6.69
N LEU A 110 20.97 -13.27 7.83
CA LEU A 110 20.13 -12.13 8.20
C LEU A 110 20.56 -10.79 7.59
N ALA A 111 21.72 -10.68 6.98
CA ALA A 111 22.24 -9.39 6.49
C ALA A 111 21.24 -8.68 5.54
N TYR A 112 20.67 -9.43 4.60
CA TYR A 112 19.63 -8.93 3.68
C TYR A 112 18.38 -8.47 4.42
N PHE A 113 17.86 -9.27 5.33
CA PHE A 113 16.61 -8.99 6.05
C PHE A 113 16.75 -7.83 7.03
N ARG A 114 17.93 -7.64 7.64
CA ARG A 114 18.21 -6.47 8.48
C ARG A 114 18.23 -5.19 7.65
N ALA A 115 18.90 -5.18 6.51
CA ALA A 115 18.88 -4.04 5.59
C ALA A 115 17.45 -3.74 5.10
N PHE A 116 16.65 -4.78 4.87
CA PHE A 116 15.25 -4.64 4.49
C PHE A 116 14.40 -4.02 5.62
N ASP A 117 14.52 -4.51 6.87
CA ASP A 117 13.82 -3.92 8.02
C ASP A 117 14.23 -2.46 8.26
N GLU A 118 15.52 -2.14 8.14
CA GLU A 118 16.04 -0.78 8.26
C GLU A 118 15.39 0.16 7.24
N LEU A 119 15.32 -0.22 5.95
CA LEU A 119 14.62 0.58 4.93
C LEU A 119 13.14 0.75 5.26
N LEU A 120 12.45 -0.34 5.59
CA LEU A 120 11.03 -0.30 5.95
C LEU A 120 10.78 0.52 7.23
N ALA A 121 11.76 0.57 8.16
CA ALA A 121 11.69 1.36 9.39
C ALA A 121 11.73 2.87 9.13
N THR A 122 12.49 3.32 8.13
CA THR A 122 12.56 4.73 7.76
C THR A 122 11.27 5.23 7.11
N GLY A 123 10.38 4.32 6.67
CA GLY A 123 9.22 4.66 5.87
C GLY A 123 9.56 5.08 4.44
N ALA A 124 10.79 4.86 4.00
CA ALA A 124 11.16 5.06 2.60
C ALA A 124 10.61 3.92 1.71
N ALA A 125 10.28 4.24 0.47
CA ALA A 125 9.96 3.21 -0.51
C ALA A 125 11.22 2.42 -0.87
N CYS A 126 11.06 1.14 -1.17
CA CYS A 126 12.12 0.28 -1.71
C CYS A 126 11.51 -0.77 -2.63
N GLN A 127 12.34 -1.53 -3.33
CA GLN A 127 11.87 -2.64 -4.15
C GLN A 127 12.84 -3.80 -4.11
N GLU A 128 12.28 -5.01 -4.16
CA GLU A 128 13.04 -6.22 -4.38
C GLU A 128 13.00 -6.60 -5.86
N ALA A 129 14.12 -7.01 -6.42
CA ALA A 129 14.18 -7.70 -7.71
C ALA A 129 14.51 -9.16 -7.48
N ILE A 130 13.63 -10.06 -7.91
CA ILE A 130 13.72 -11.50 -7.65
C ILE A 130 13.72 -12.27 -8.97
N VAL A 131 14.81 -12.97 -9.27
CA VAL A 131 14.85 -13.91 -10.40
C VAL A 131 14.14 -15.19 -9.98
N PHE A 132 13.09 -15.53 -10.72
CA PHE A 132 12.28 -16.74 -10.47
C PHE A 132 12.30 -17.74 -11.63
N ASP A 133 12.84 -17.36 -12.78
CA ASP A 133 12.99 -18.23 -13.93
C ASP A 133 14.37 -17.99 -14.59
N ALA A 134 15.29 -18.91 -14.36
CA ALA A 134 16.69 -18.78 -14.81
C ALA A 134 16.83 -18.80 -16.33
N GLU A 135 16.00 -19.59 -17.03
CA GLU A 135 16.06 -19.71 -18.49
C GLU A 135 15.58 -18.41 -19.14
N ALA A 136 14.45 -17.88 -18.69
CA ALA A 136 13.88 -16.63 -19.21
C ALA A 136 14.74 -15.40 -18.87
N ALA A 137 15.41 -15.41 -17.71
CA ALA A 137 16.22 -14.28 -17.25
C ALA A 137 17.66 -14.31 -17.75
N GLY A 138 18.18 -15.48 -18.12
CA GLY A 138 19.61 -15.69 -18.38
C GLY A 138 20.49 -15.52 -17.13
N ILE A 139 19.90 -15.58 -15.93
CA ILE A 139 20.53 -15.36 -14.64
C ILE A 139 20.13 -16.53 -13.73
N PRO A 140 21.06 -17.07 -12.89
CA PRO A 140 20.70 -18.11 -11.94
C PRO A 140 19.51 -17.74 -11.05
N ALA A 141 18.60 -18.70 -10.85
CA ALA A 141 17.43 -18.56 -10.01
C ALA A 141 17.42 -19.61 -8.89
N PRO A 142 16.94 -19.25 -7.69
CA PRO A 142 16.51 -17.92 -7.28
C PRO A 142 17.69 -16.98 -6.99
N ALA A 143 17.48 -15.67 -7.20
CA ALA A 143 18.38 -14.62 -6.79
C ALA A 143 17.56 -13.39 -6.41
N CYS A 144 17.99 -12.63 -5.40
CA CYS A 144 17.21 -11.52 -4.86
C CYS A 144 18.11 -10.35 -4.47
N TRP A 145 17.75 -9.14 -4.91
CA TRP A 145 18.41 -7.88 -4.56
C TRP A 145 17.39 -6.87 -4.05
N LEU A 146 17.85 -6.01 -3.15
CA LEU A 146 17.08 -4.92 -2.57
C LEU A 146 17.62 -3.57 -3.05
N PHE A 147 16.74 -2.69 -3.50
CA PHE A 147 17.05 -1.35 -4.00
C PHE A 147 16.27 -0.29 -3.23
N ASP A 148 16.91 0.89 -3.05
CA ASP A 148 16.26 2.08 -2.48
C ASP A 148 15.54 2.92 -3.55
N THR A 149 15.03 4.09 -3.16
CA THR A 149 14.34 5.04 -4.04
C THR A 149 15.24 5.72 -5.07
N HIS A 150 16.55 5.52 -4.98
CA HIS A 150 17.55 6.10 -5.90
C HIS A 150 18.17 5.01 -6.77
N ASP A 151 17.51 3.86 -6.89
CA ASP A 151 17.97 2.70 -7.66
C ASP A 151 19.33 2.14 -7.19
N ARG A 152 19.76 2.50 -5.97
CA ARG A 152 20.98 1.97 -5.39
C ARG A 152 20.70 0.62 -4.75
N ARG A 153 21.50 -0.36 -5.12
CA ARG A 153 21.46 -1.67 -4.47
C ARG A 153 21.91 -1.52 -3.00
N ILE A 154 21.05 -1.90 -2.10
CA ILE A 154 21.29 -1.86 -0.65
C ILE A 154 21.81 -3.20 -0.15
N ALA A 155 21.22 -4.30 -0.62
CA ALA A 155 21.60 -5.64 -0.22
C ALA A 155 21.39 -6.65 -1.34
N ALA A 156 22.11 -7.76 -1.27
CA ALA A 156 21.82 -8.99 -2.01
C ALA A 156 21.58 -10.11 -0.99
N SER A 157 20.62 -11.00 -1.26
CA SER A 157 20.42 -12.18 -0.43
C SER A 157 21.57 -13.16 -0.61
N THR A 158 21.72 -14.12 0.31
CA THR A 158 22.78 -15.14 0.26
C THR A 158 22.69 -16.03 -0.98
N ILE A 159 21.55 -16.05 -1.65
CA ILE A 159 21.29 -16.81 -2.87
C ILE A 159 21.61 -16.02 -4.16
N ALA A 160 22.02 -14.76 -4.05
CA ALA A 160 22.28 -13.89 -5.18
C ALA A 160 23.78 -13.50 -5.28
N PRO A 161 24.29 -13.22 -6.48
CA PRO A 161 25.57 -12.51 -6.63
C PRO A 161 25.55 -11.16 -5.91
N ALA A 162 26.74 -10.71 -5.47
CA ALA A 162 26.86 -9.42 -4.78
C ALA A 162 26.31 -8.27 -5.64
N ASP A 163 26.64 -8.23 -6.94
CA ASP A 163 26.21 -7.19 -7.86
C ASP A 163 24.98 -7.65 -8.66
N ALA A 164 23.99 -6.76 -8.78
CA ALA A 164 22.84 -6.99 -9.64
C ALA A 164 23.24 -6.77 -11.11
N PRO A 165 22.86 -7.68 -12.02
CA PRO A 165 23.07 -7.48 -13.45
C PRO A 165 22.38 -6.21 -13.97
N THR A 166 23.01 -5.50 -14.92
CA THR A 166 22.47 -4.29 -15.53
C THR A 166 21.05 -4.48 -16.08
N ALA A 167 20.76 -5.63 -16.67
CA ALA A 167 19.41 -5.96 -17.17
C ALA A 167 18.32 -5.94 -16.09
N ILE A 168 18.67 -6.11 -14.82
CA ILE A 168 17.74 -5.95 -13.68
C ILE A 168 17.62 -4.49 -13.29
N VAL A 169 18.75 -3.78 -13.19
CA VAL A 169 18.80 -2.36 -12.79
C VAL A 169 18.06 -1.47 -13.77
N ASP A 170 18.23 -1.69 -15.07
CA ASP A 170 17.58 -0.91 -16.13
C ASP A 170 16.03 -1.05 -16.16
N GLN A 171 15.50 -2.01 -15.42
CA GLN A 171 14.07 -2.29 -15.35
C GLN A 171 13.46 -2.04 -13.98
N LEU A 172 14.16 -1.37 -13.07
CA LEU A 172 13.62 -0.97 -11.78
C LEU A 172 12.37 -0.10 -11.97
N LEU A 173 11.45 -0.22 -11.02
CA LEU A 173 10.19 0.53 -11.05
C LEU A 173 10.42 1.94 -10.51
N ASP A 174 9.83 2.95 -11.13
CA ASP A 174 9.75 4.29 -10.57
C ASP A 174 8.82 4.30 -9.36
N LEU A 175 9.40 4.20 -8.16
CA LEU A 175 8.66 4.13 -6.89
C LEU A 175 7.85 5.41 -6.60
N GLY A 176 8.20 6.55 -7.19
CA GLY A 176 7.46 7.81 -7.06
C GLY A 176 6.07 7.74 -7.68
N THR A 177 5.87 6.91 -8.70
CA THR A 177 4.56 6.68 -9.33
C THR A 177 3.67 5.72 -8.55
N ARG A 178 4.17 5.12 -7.47
CA ARG A 178 3.50 4.07 -6.69
C ARG A 178 3.08 2.86 -7.54
N PRO A 179 4.06 2.20 -8.19
CA PRO A 179 3.79 1.11 -9.12
C PRO A 179 3.25 -0.14 -8.40
N HIS A 180 2.55 -0.97 -9.18
CA HIS A 180 2.23 -2.33 -8.76
C HIS A 180 3.40 -3.30 -8.98
N PRO A 181 3.44 -4.45 -8.29
CA PRO A 181 4.35 -5.54 -8.61
C PRO A 181 4.30 -5.89 -10.09
N ARG A 182 5.48 -6.05 -10.70
CA ARG A 182 5.63 -6.41 -12.11
C ARG A 182 6.52 -7.63 -12.24
N ALA A 183 6.16 -8.54 -13.14
CA ALA A 183 7.02 -9.66 -13.53
C ALA A 183 7.21 -9.69 -15.05
N ALA A 184 8.45 -9.81 -15.50
CA ALA A 184 8.80 -9.92 -16.93
C ALA A 184 10.13 -10.66 -17.07
N HIS A 185 10.28 -11.44 -18.14
CA HIS A 185 11.54 -12.12 -18.48
C HIS A 185 12.16 -12.87 -17.31
N GLY A 186 11.35 -13.60 -16.52
CA GLY A 186 11.84 -14.41 -15.40
C GLY A 186 12.25 -13.62 -14.15
N VAL A 187 12.01 -12.31 -14.10
CA VAL A 187 12.29 -11.43 -12.96
C VAL A 187 11.01 -10.80 -12.46
N ALA A 188 10.85 -10.72 -11.14
CA ALA A 188 9.78 -9.98 -10.47
C ALA A 188 10.35 -8.77 -9.75
N TRP A 189 9.71 -7.60 -9.93
CA TRP A 189 9.99 -6.37 -9.18
C TRP A 189 8.83 -6.15 -8.21
N LEU A 190 9.13 -6.21 -6.91
CA LEU A 190 8.16 -6.13 -5.83
C LEU A 190 8.38 -4.82 -5.04
N PRO A 191 7.63 -3.76 -5.34
CA PRO A 191 7.74 -2.50 -4.62
C PRO A 191 7.17 -2.63 -3.22
N GLN A 192 7.86 -2.05 -2.25
CA GLN A 192 7.39 -1.81 -0.89
C GLN A 192 7.21 -0.31 -0.71
N LEU A 193 5.97 0.11 -0.67
CA LEU A 193 5.63 1.54 -0.64
C LEU A 193 5.17 1.94 0.76
N PRO A 194 5.57 3.12 1.25
CA PRO A 194 5.08 3.62 2.53
C PRO A 194 3.57 3.85 2.47
N ARG A 195 2.91 3.73 3.62
CA ARG A 195 1.50 4.08 3.74
C ARG A 195 1.29 5.54 3.43
N CYS A 196 0.26 5.87 2.66
CA CYS A 196 -0.09 7.24 2.36
C CYS A 196 -0.60 7.96 3.61
N PRO A 197 -0.14 9.19 3.91
CA PRO A 197 -0.81 10.03 4.89
C PRO A 197 -2.23 10.34 4.43
N LEU A 198 -3.22 10.12 5.30
CA LEU A 198 -4.60 10.57 5.11
C LEU A 198 -4.90 11.66 6.14
N LEU A 199 -4.89 12.89 5.69
CA LEU A 199 -5.30 14.05 6.46
C LEU A 199 -6.82 14.19 6.43
N ILE A 200 -7.45 14.04 7.58
CA ILE A 200 -8.88 14.23 7.79
C ILE A 200 -9.08 15.60 8.45
N VAL A 201 -9.58 16.57 7.71
CA VAL A 201 -9.93 17.87 8.24
C VAL A 201 -11.39 17.83 8.66
N GLY A 202 -11.61 17.74 9.97
CA GLY A 202 -12.90 17.58 10.63
C GLY A 202 -13.03 16.26 11.39
N GLY A 203 -12.94 16.30 12.73
CA GLY A 203 -13.07 15.16 13.65
C GLY A 203 -14.50 14.76 13.98
N GLY A 204 -15.50 15.22 13.19
CA GLY A 204 -16.91 14.89 13.34
C GLY A 204 -17.23 13.43 13.07
N HIS A 205 -18.53 13.10 12.96
CA HIS A 205 -18.97 11.71 12.77
C HIS A 205 -18.41 11.05 11.51
N VAL A 206 -18.39 11.77 10.37
CA VAL A 206 -17.84 11.25 9.11
C VAL A 206 -16.33 11.04 9.21
N GLY A 207 -15.60 12.05 9.74
CA GLY A 207 -14.16 11.95 9.92
C GLY A 207 -13.76 10.77 10.84
N LEU A 208 -14.51 10.56 11.92
CA LEU A 208 -14.30 9.43 12.83
C LEU A 208 -14.53 8.08 12.11
N ALA A 209 -15.67 7.93 11.43
CA ALA A 209 -16.00 6.70 10.71
C ALA A 209 -14.99 6.36 9.61
N VAL A 210 -14.48 7.36 8.88
CA VAL A 210 -13.39 7.15 7.91
C VAL A 210 -12.10 6.73 8.61
N ALA A 211 -11.73 7.40 9.71
CA ALA A 211 -10.49 7.12 10.43
C ALA A 211 -10.42 5.69 10.99
N GLU A 212 -11.55 5.16 11.46
CA GLU A 212 -11.65 3.81 12.02
C GLU A 212 -11.17 2.73 11.03
N TRP A 213 -11.55 2.84 9.76
CA TRP A 213 -11.20 1.86 8.72
C TRP A 213 -9.92 2.20 7.96
N ALA A 214 -9.60 3.49 7.83
CA ALA A 214 -8.48 3.95 6.99
C ALA A 214 -7.14 3.32 7.39
N ALA A 215 -6.91 3.09 8.69
CA ALA A 215 -5.69 2.48 9.20
C ALA A 215 -5.53 1.00 8.76
N ASP A 216 -6.64 0.27 8.59
CA ASP A 216 -6.63 -1.10 8.06
C ASP A 216 -6.50 -1.12 6.53
N LEU A 217 -6.83 -0.01 5.89
CA LEU A 217 -6.77 0.20 4.45
C LEU A 217 -5.46 0.85 3.99
N ASP A 218 -4.41 0.71 4.78
CA ASP A 218 -3.05 1.13 4.43
C ASP A 218 -2.84 2.65 4.36
N PHE A 219 -3.59 3.42 5.18
CA PHE A 219 -3.36 4.84 5.38
C PHE A 219 -2.75 5.14 6.75
N ARG A 220 -1.89 6.17 6.83
CA ARG A 220 -1.48 6.81 8.08
C ARG A 220 -2.45 7.93 8.40
N VAL A 221 -3.27 7.75 9.42
CA VAL A 221 -4.36 8.67 9.73
C VAL A 221 -3.85 9.88 10.50
N TRP A 222 -4.08 11.07 9.95
CA TRP A 222 -3.88 12.36 10.60
C TRP A 222 -5.23 13.07 10.70
N VAL A 223 -5.56 13.59 11.87
CA VAL A 223 -6.85 14.27 12.11
C VAL A 223 -6.61 15.68 12.58
N LEU A 224 -7.33 16.62 12.00
CA LEU A 224 -7.34 18.04 12.39
C LEU A 224 -8.77 18.49 12.69
N ASP A 225 -9.00 19.10 13.86
CA ASP A 225 -10.22 19.82 14.20
C ASP A 225 -9.88 20.99 15.14
N ASP A 226 -10.68 22.04 15.11
CA ASP A 226 -10.51 23.20 15.98
C ASP A 226 -11.01 22.97 17.43
N ARG A 227 -11.69 21.84 17.69
CA ARG A 227 -12.29 21.46 18.95
C ARG A 227 -11.59 20.26 19.57
N ALA A 228 -11.03 20.44 20.77
CA ALA A 228 -10.25 19.40 21.44
C ALA A 228 -11.04 18.11 21.71
N GLU A 229 -12.32 18.22 22.05
CA GLU A 229 -13.20 17.07 22.33
C GLU A 229 -13.45 16.20 21.09
N TYR A 230 -13.22 16.73 19.87
CA TYR A 230 -13.41 15.99 18.61
C TYR A 230 -12.15 15.27 18.09
N ILE A 231 -11.00 15.44 18.76
CA ILE A 231 -9.74 14.81 18.34
C ILE A 231 -9.02 14.10 19.51
N SER A 232 -9.76 13.73 20.55
CA SER A 232 -9.14 13.05 21.71
C SER A 232 -8.53 11.69 21.33
N PRO A 233 -7.53 11.18 22.07
CA PRO A 233 -6.96 9.85 21.86
C PRO A 233 -8.00 8.72 21.93
N GLU A 234 -9.03 8.88 22.78
CA GLU A 234 -10.12 7.91 22.93
C GLU A 234 -10.99 7.85 21.66
N ARG A 235 -11.20 8.99 20.98
CA ARG A 235 -11.96 9.03 19.73
C ARG A 235 -11.15 8.51 18.55
N PHE A 236 -9.87 8.86 18.49
CA PHE A 236 -8.97 8.48 17.38
C PHE A 236 -7.77 7.67 17.87
N PRO A 237 -7.97 6.49 18.46
CA PRO A 237 -6.87 5.70 19.03
C PRO A 237 -5.84 5.26 18.00
N ARG A 238 -6.23 5.15 16.74
CA ARG A 238 -5.38 4.69 15.63
C ARG A 238 -4.78 5.84 14.81
N ALA A 239 -5.09 7.10 15.14
CA ALA A 239 -4.51 8.24 14.45
C ALA A 239 -3.04 8.42 14.86
N GLU A 240 -2.17 8.52 13.86
CA GLU A 240 -0.74 8.82 14.06
C GLU A 240 -0.53 10.25 14.54
N ARG A 241 -1.34 11.19 14.01
CA ARG A 241 -1.33 12.60 14.41
C ARG A 241 -2.75 13.08 14.73
N ARG A 242 -2.89 13.76 15.85
CA ARG A 242 -4.08 14.47 16.28
C ARG A 242 -3.72 15.92 16.50
N MET A 243 -4.29 16.81 15.69
CA MET A 243 -3.94 18.23 15.64
C MET A 243 -5.16 19.07 16.06
N CYS A 244 -5.02 19.81 17.17
CA CYS A 244 -6.05 20.74 17.65
C CYS A 244 -5.61 22.17 17.38
N GLY A 245 -6.44 22.92 16.66
CA GLY A 245 -6.16 24.32 16.42
C GLY A 245 -6.96 24.92 15.27
N PRO A 246 -6.79 26.25 15.04
CA PRO A 246 -7.40 26.92 13.89
C PRO A 246 -6.99 26.22 12.59
N ILE A 247 -7.97 25.84 11.78
CA ILE A 247 -7.78 24.99 10.60
C ILE A 247 -6.75 25.59 9.65
N GLY A 248 -6.94 26.84 9.24
CA GLY A 248 -6.05 27.49 8.29
C GLY A 248 -4.62 27.61 8.78
N ARG A 249 -4.43 28.01 10.05
CA ARG A 249 -3.08 28.11 10.63
C ARG A 249 -2.38 26.74 10.70
N THR A 250 -3.09 25.73 11.18
CA THR A 250 -2.51 24.38 11.31
C THR A 250 -2.17 23.79 9.94
N LEU A 251 -3.04 24.00 8.95
CA LEU A 251 -2.75 23.57 7.59
C LEU A 251 -1.57 24.31 6.95
N ALA A 252 -1.42 25.61 7.23
CA ALA A 252 -0.28 26.39 6.72
C ALA A 252 1.07 25.88 7.22
N GLU A 253 1.12 25.40 8.47
CA GLU A 253 2.32 24.86 9.12
C GLU A 253 2.57 23.37 8.80
N LEU A 254 1.54 22.64 8.33
CA LEU A 254 1.65 21.21 8.05
C LEU A 254 2.37 20.96 6.72
N GLU A 255 3.32 20.04 6.72
CA GLU A 255 3.95 19.56 5.49
C GLU A 255 2.97 18.68 4.69
N ILE A 256 2.67 19.12 3.47
CA ILE A 256 1.87 18.39 2.49
C ILE A 256 2.81 17.89 1.40
N THR A 257 2.82 16.59 1.18
CA THR A 257 3.69 15.96 0.18
C THR A 257 2.87 15.39 -0.99
N PRO A 258 3.50 15.05 -2.12
CA PRO A 258 2.85 14.37 -3.25
C PRO A 258 2.23 13.01 -2.90
N ASP A 259 2.49 12.46 -1.71
CA ASP A 259 1.85 11.23 -1.22
C ASP A 259 0.66 11.49 -0.29
N THR A 260 0.40 12.76 0.08
CA THR A 260 -0.67 13.13 1.00
C THR A 260 -2.04 13.03 0.33
N TYR A 261 -2.95 12.32 0.98
CA TYR A 261 -4.39 12.33 0.73
C TYR A 261 -5.04 13.26 1.75
N ALA A 262 -5.90 14.17 1.32
CA ALA A 262 -6.63 15.06 2.21
C ALA A 262 -8.13 14.98 1.94
N ILE A 263 -8.93 14.85 3.00
CA ILE A 263 -10.38 14.94 2.94
C ILE A 263 -10.89 16.07 3.85
N ILE A 264 -11.80 16.86 3.33
CA ILE A 264 -12.41 17.99 4.05
C ILE A 264 -13.84 17.60 4.38
N VAL A 265 -14.08 17.33 5.66
CA VAL A 265 -15.36 16.83 6.21
C VAL A 265 -15.76 17.63 7.45
N THR A 266 -15.59 18.96 7.39
CA THR A 266 -15.83 19.85 8.52
C THR A 266 -17.33 20.12 8.73
N ARG A 267 -17.65 20.82 9.80
CA ARG A 267 -19.05 21.11 10.19
C ARG A 267 -19.73 22.26 9.43
N GLY A 268 -19.00 23.00 8.59
CA GLY A 268 -19.59 24.21 8.01
C GLY A 268 -18.86 24.74 6.78
N HIS A 269 -19.56 25.61 6.05
CA HIS A 269 -19.09 26.21 4.81
C HIS A 269 -17.75 26.94 4.98
N ASN A 270 -17.62 27.81 5.98
CA ASN A 270 -16.42 28.63 6.19
C ASN A 270 -15.17 27.78 6.48
N HIS A 271 -15.32 26.71 7.27
CA HIS A 271 -14.20 25.82 7.58
C HIS A 271 -13.80 24.96 6.38
N ASP A 272 -14.78 24.55 5.56
CA ASP A 272 -14.50 23.80 4.34
C ASP A 272 -13.76 24.66 3.31
N GLU A 273 -14.21 25.91 3.14
CA GLU A 273 -13.57 26.90 2.26
C GLU A 273 -12.14 27.21 2.73
N GLU A 274 -11.96 27.52 4.02
CA GLU A 274 -10.65 27.77 4.61
C GLU A 274 -9.70 26.59 4.40
N ALA A 275 -10.17 25.36 4.67
CA ALA A 275 -9.37 24.15 4.48
C ALA A 275 -9.00 23.94 3.00
N LEU A 276 -9.95 24.11 2.08
CA LEU A 276 -9.71 23.93 0.66
C LEU A 276 -8.75 24.97 0.11
N ARG A 277 -8.86 26.23 0.53
CA ARG A 277 -7.93 27.31 0.18
C ARG A 277 -6.50 26.97 0.51
N HIS A 278 -6.27 26.31 1.66
CA HIS A 278 -4.93 25.87 2.09
C HIS A 278 -4.44 24.58 1.43
N LEU A 279 -5.30 23.79 0.80
CA LEU A 279 -4.93 22.49 0.27
C LEU A 279 -4.90 22.42 -1.27
N ALA A 280 -5.72 23.22 -1.95
CA ALA A 280 -5.97 23.09 -3.40
C ALA A 280 -4.69 23.18 -4.25
N GLU A 281 -3.72 24.03 -3.87
CA GLU A 281 -2.50 24.30 -4.64
C GLU A 281 -1.23 23.73 -4.00
N ARG A 282 -1.36 22.90 -2.93
CA ARG A 282 -0.18 22.41 -2.21
C ARG A 282 0.40 21.08 -2.70
N GLY A 283 -0.08 20.59 -3.84
CA GLY A 283 0.49 19.40 -4.47
C GLY A 283 0.17 18.08 -3.76
N ALA A 284 -0.88 18.03 -2.92
CA ALA A 284 -1.38 16.77 -2.39
C ALA A 284 -1.80 15.84 -3.52
N ARG A 285 -1.62 14.53 -3.35
CA ARG A 285 -2.02 13.51 -4.32
C ARG A 285 -3.53 13.48 -4.55
N TYR A 286 -4.27 13.79 -3.49
CA TYR A 286 -5.72 13.77 -3.51
C TYR A 286 -6.26 14.84 -2.54
N VAL A 287 -7.23 15.61 -2.99
CA VAL A 287 -8.01 16.51 -2.14
C VAL A 287 -9.49 16.25 -2.41
N GLY A 288 -10.24 15.87 -1.37
CA GLY A 288 -11.67 15.61 -1.45
C GLY A 288 -12.47 16.54 -0.54
N LEU A 289 -13.60 17.04 -1.05
CA LEU A 289 -14.51 17.95 -0.30
C LEU A 289 -15.91 17.36 -0.19
N ILE A 290 -16.40 17.19 1.05
CA ILE A 290 -17.77 16.77 1.30
C ILE A 290 -18.76 17.92 1.12
N GLY A 291 -19.89 17.66 0.49
CA GLY A 291 -20.95 18.65 0.38
C GLY A 291 -21.94 18.37 -0.75
N SER A 292 -23.06 19.05 -0.71
CA SER A 292 -23.98 19.08 -1.86
C SER A 292 -23.35 19.85 -3.02
N ARG A 293 -23.76 19.54 -4.25
CA ARG A 293 -23.30 20.25 -5.46
C ARG A 293 -23.46 21.77 -5.35
N ARG A 294 -24.56 22.25 -4.73
CA ARG A 294 -24.80 23.66 -4.49
C ARG A 294 -23.76 24.28 -3.55
N LYS A 295 -23.45 23.60 -2.44
CA LYS A 295 -22.44 24.07 -1.47
C LYS A 295 -21.05 24.12 -2.12
N ILE A 296 -20.68 23.08 -2.85
CA ILE A 296 -19.39 22.97 -3.54
C ILE A 296 -19.23 24.11 -4.55
N LYS A 297 -20.28 24.37 -5.35
CA LYS A 297 -20.26 25.47 -6.32
C LYS A 297 -20.00 26.82 -5.64
N LEU A 298 -20.68 27.14 -4.52
CA LEU A 298 -20.46 28.39 -3.79
C LEU A 298 -19.02 28.51 -3.30
N ILE A 299 -18.46 27.43 -2.69
CA ILE A 299 -17.07 27.41 -2.23
C ILE A 299 -16.10 27.64 -3.41
N PHE A 300 -16.34 27.00 -4.55
CA PHE A 300 -15.47 27.14 -5.72
C PHE A 300 -15.53 28.55 -6.30
N ASP A 301 -16.73 29.15 -6.40
CA ASP A 301 -16.91 30.51 -6.90
C ASP A 301 -16.17 31.51 -5.96
N ASP A 302 -16.32 31.40 -4.64
CA ASP A 302 -15.62 32.22 -3.66
C ASP A 302 -14.09 32.07 -3.72
N LEU A 303 -13.58 30.84 -3.90
CA LEU A 303 -12.14 30.58 -3.99
C LEU A 303 -11.53 31.09 -5.32
N LEU A 304 -12.28 31.03 -6.42
CA LEU A 304 -11.86 31.64 -7.68
C LEU A 304 -11.73 33.17 -7.55
N GLU A 305 -12.68 33.84 -6.86
CA GLU A 305 -12.61 35.27 -6.56
C GLU A 305 -11.41 35.61 -5.64
N GLN A 306 -11.01 34.70 -4.77
CA GLN A 306 -9.81 34.82 -3.91
C GLN A 306 -8.50 34.50 -4.63
N GLY A 307 -8.54 34.11 -5.91
CA GLY A 307 -7.35 33.88 -6.73
C GLY A 307 -6.82 32.45 -6.76
N ILE A 308 -7.54 31.47 -6.21
CA ILE A 308 -7.20 30.05 -6.42
C ILE A 308 -7.48 29.70 -7.89
N SER A 309 -6.56 28.98 -8.50
CA SER A 309 -6.66 28.67 -9.94
C SER A 309 -7.79 27.66 -10.24
N ALA A 310 -8.48 27.85 -11.35
CA ALA A 310 -9.49 26.90 -11.82
C ALA A 310 -8.94 25.50 -12.03
N GLU A 311 -7.67 25.39 -12.46
CA GLU A 311 -6.96 24.11 -12.62
C GLU A 311 -6.77 23.38 -11.29
N ALA A 312 -6.49 24.10 -10.20
CA ALA A 312 -6.36 23.51 -8.88
C ALA A 312 -7.71 22.99 -8.37
N LEU A 313 -8.78 23.77 -8.56
CA LEU A 313 -10.12 23.36 -8.16
C LEU A 313 -10.66 22.20 -9.00
N ALA A 314 -10.33 22.12 -10.28
CA ALA A 314 -10.71 21.01 -11.16
C ALA A 314 -10.10 19.66 -10.71
N ARG A 315 -9.00 19.67 -9.94
CA ARG A 315 -8.39 18.47 -9.36
C ARG A 315 -9.02 18.03 -8.05
N VAL A 316 -9.94 18.80 -7.48
CA VAL A 316 -10.62 18.49 -6.21
C VAL A 316 -11.75 17.47 -6.46
N TYR A 317 -11.77 16.41 -5.70
CA TYR A 317 -12.83 15.40 -5.73
C TYR A 317 -14.03 15.90 -4.91
N ALA A 318 -15.01 16.48 -5.59
CA ALA A 318 -16.19 17.09 -4.97
C ALA A 318 -17.46 16.85 -5.83
N PRO A 319 -18.52 16.27 -5.27
CA PRO A 319 -18.68 15.73 -3.92
C PRO A 319 -17.72 14.57 -3.62
N LEU A 320 -17.20 14.51 -2.40
CA LEU A 320 -16.33 13.43 -1.90
C LEU A 320 -17.09 12.09 -1.83
N GLY A 321 -16.47 11.02 -2.30
CA GLY A 321 -17.00 9.67 -2.27
C GLY A 321 -17.65 9.21 -3.59
N ILE A 322 -17.60 7.90 -3.86
CA ILE A 322 -18.29 7.28 -5.00
C ILE A 322 -19.80 7.26 -4.71
N ASP A 323 -20.62 7.56 -5.71
CA ASP A 323 -22.07 7.47 -5.55
C ASP A 323 -22.52 6.01 -5.45
N ILE A 324 -22.81 5.58 -4.22
CA ILE A 324 -23.37 4.27 -3.90
C ILE A 324 -24.78 4.37 -3.29
N GLY A 325 -25.39 5.55 -3.34
CA GLY A 325 -26.69 5.83 -2.71
C GLY A 325 -26.62 5.91 -1.18
N SER A 326 -25.48 6.32 -0.60
CA SER A 326 -25.24 6.40 0.86
C SER A 326 -26.30 7.25 1.57
N GLN A 327 -26.83 6.75 2.69
CA GLN A 327 -27.83 7.43 3.52
C GLN A 327 -27.37 7.63 4.97
N THR A 328 -26.45 6.80 5.45
CA THR A 328 -25.93 6.81 6.82
C THR A 328 -24.46 7.21 6.86
N VAL A 329 -23.98 7.66 8.03
CA VAL A 329 -22.57 8.03 8.23
C VAL A 329 -21.62 6.88 7.92
N PRO A 330 -21.86 5.63 8.34
CA PRO A 330 -21.02 4.49 7.94
C PRO A 330 -21.00 4.26 6.42
N GLU A 331 -22.14 4.36 5.75
CA GLU A 331 -22.20 4.20 4.28
C GLU A 331 -21.43 5.32 3.55
N ILE A 332 -21.51 6.57 4.05
CA ILE A 332 -20.70 7.68 3.54
C ILE A 332 -19.21 7.38 3.72
N ALA A 333 -18.80 6.84 4.88
CA ALA A 333 -17.42 6.46 5.11
C ALA A 333 -16.95 5.37 4.14
N VAL A 334 -17.78 4.35 3.88
CA VAL A 334 -17.49 3.31 2.88
C VAL A 334 -17.33 3.91 1.48
N SER A 335 -18.22 4.81 1.08
CA SER A 335 -18.16 5.52 -0.20
C SER A 335 -16.86 6.31 -0.35
N ILE A 336 -16.45 7.06 0.68
CA ILE A 336 -15.19 7.82 0.71
C ILE A 336 -13.99 6.87 0.62
N LEU A 337 -13.96 5.83 1.43
CA LEU A 337 -12.85 4.89 1.46
C LEU A 337 -12.71 4.12 0.15
N ALA A 338 -13.84 3.75 -0.48
CA ALA A 338 -13.83 3.13 -1.80
C ALA A 338 -13.22 4.06 -2.87
N GLU A 339 -13.52 5.36 -2.81
CA GLU A 339 -12.92 6.35 -3.70
C GLU A 339 -11.40 6.49 -3.47
N LEU A 340 -10.97 6.62 -2.21
CA LEU A 340 -9.55 6.72 -1.84
C LEU A 340 -8.76 5.49 -2.28
N ILE A 341 -9.31 4.28 -2.10
CA ILE A 341 -8.71 3.03 -2.54
C ILE A 341 -8.61 2.98 -4.07
N ALA A 342 -9.70 3.32 -4.77
CA ALA A 342 -9.72 3.35 -6.23
C ALA A 342 -8.66 4.31 -6.77
N HIS A 343 -8.65 5.54 -6.28
CA HIS A 343 -7.66 6.56 -6.65
C HIS A 343 -6.22 6.08 -6.44
N ARG A 344 -5.92 5.49 -5.26
CA ARG A 344 -4.59 5.00 -4.93
C ARG A 344 -4.16 3.84 -5.83
N ASN A 345 -5.05 2.86 -6.02
CA ASN A 345 -4.72 1.62 -6.69
C ASN A 345 -4.86 1.68 -8.21
N ARG A 346 -5.48 2.73 -8.75
CA ARG A 346 -5.70 2.93 -10.19
C ARG A 346 -5.04 4.21 -10.71
N GLN A 347 -4.01 4.68 -10.02
CA GLN A 347 -3.18 5.83 -10.41
C GLN A 347 -4.00 7.10 -10.72
N GLY A 348 -5.00 7.39 -9.88
CA GLY A 348 -5.85 8.56 -9.99
C GLY A 348 -7.19 8.32 -10.69
N GLU A 349 -7.38 7.18 -11.36
CA GLU A 349 -8.67 6.84 -11.95
C GLU A 349 -9.68 6.40 -10.89
N VAL A 350 -10.83 7.07 -10.85
CA VAL A 350 -11.94 6.74 -9.98
C VAL A 350 -13.17 6.35 -10.80
N PRO A 351 -13.73 5.13 -10.62
CA PRO A 351 -14.91 4.71 -11.36
C PRO A 351 -16.10 5.66 -11.16
N GLY A 352 -16.78 6.00 -12.26
CA GLY A 352 -17.97 6.84 -12.21
C GLY A 352 -17.70 8.34 -12.04
N ARG A 353 -16.42 8.77 -12.00
CA ARG A 353 -16.07 10.18 -12.09
C ARG A 353 -15.60 10.54 -13.48
N PRO A 354 -16.07 11.67 -14.05
CA PRO A 354 -15.44 12.23 -15.24
C PRO A 354 -13.98 12.58 -14.93
N ALA A 355 -13.11 12.48 -15.93
CA ALA A 355 -11.78 13.05 -15.82
C ALA A 355 -11.91 14.55 -15.48
N ALA A 356 -11.00 15.07 -14.68
CA ALA A 356 -11.06 16.36 -13.96
C ALA A 356 -11.47 17.63 -14.77
N VAL A 357 -11.73 17.51 -16.06
CA VAL A 357 -11.93 18.63 -17.00
C VAL A 357 -13.37 19.16 -17.04
N ASP A 358 -14.39 18.39 -16.64
CA ASP A 358 -15.79 18.73 -16.92
C ASP A 358 -16.54 19.59 -15.89
N VAL A 359 -15.89 19.99 -14.77
CA VAL A 359 -16.57 20.76 -13.71
C VAL A 359 -16.59 22.27 -14.00
N VAL A 360 -15.73 22.75 -14.89
CA VAL A 360 -15.57 24.20 -15.19
C VAL A 360 -16.40 24.65 -16.42
N GLU A 361 -16.85 23.74 -17.29
CA GLU A 361 -17.52 24.11 -18.56
C GLU A 361 -19.04 24.24 -18.51
N SER A 362 -19.70 24.06 -17.37
CA SER A 362 -21.15 24.30 -17.28
C SER A 362 -21.46 25.73 -16.80
N ARG A 363 -21.16 26.72 -17.63
CA ARG A 363 -21.76 28.06 -17.60
C ARG A 363 -22.87 28.18 -18.63
#